data_b31f582b4203e26518257dce15b5a6c8
#
_entry.id   b31f582b4203e26518257dce15b5a6c8
#
_cell.length_a   1.000
_cell.length_b   1.000
_cell.length_c   1.000
_cell.angle_alpha   90.00
_cell.angle_beta   90.00
_cell.angle_gamma   90.00
#
_symmetry.space_group_name_H-M   'P 1'
#
loop_
_entity.id
_entity.type
_entity.pdbx_description
1 polymer ?
#
loop_
_entity_poly.entity_id
_entity_poly.type
_entity_poly.pdbx_seq_one_letter_code
_entity_poly.pdbx_strand_id
1 'polypeptide(L)'
;PATDLDDDYFDMLQEELCSVVEASGASLEKARHDQLLTALRALLLSRKNPFGDIKSDGTVKTALENLGLGEAAKRNVGTGENQIPDMSAFPSGKNWFQLPSGHIVQMFSMNVYGADTNGTTGNFPIAFPSGALAVSALWSDGTLTAAPTFKLMGYTTTRTSVTLKVSTGNGLYGTMIIAIGR
;
A
#
# COMPACT_ATOMS: atom_id res chain seq x y z
N PRO A 1 -50.63 -13.36 -51.44
CA PRO A 1 -49.59 -14.24 -51.92
C PRO A 1 -48.66 -14.55 -50.74
N ALA A 2 -48.58 -15.81 -50.35
CA ALA A 2 -47.58 -16.30 -49.45
C ALA A 2 -46.24 -16.08 -50.17
N THR A 3 -45.33 -15.41 -49.56
CA THR A 3 -43.96 -15.32 -50.04
C THR A 3 -43.39 -16.73 -49.87
N ASP A 4 -43.10 -17.43 -50.96
CA ASP A 4 -42.36 -18.69 -50.90
C ASP A 4 -40.98 -18.32 -50.27
N LEU A 5 -40.77 -18.78 -49.07
CA LEU A 5 -39.46 -18.77 -48.45
C LEU A 5 -38.66 -19.82 -49.21
N ASP A 6 -37.64 -19.37 -49.90
CA ASP A 6 -36.80 -20.18 -50.75
C ASP A 6 -35.80 -20.99 -49.87
N ASP A 7 -35.45 -22.19 -50.35
CA ASP A 7 -34.57 -23.13 -49.64
C ASP A 7 -33.22 -22.47 -49.31
N ASP A 8 -32.71 -21.64 -50.23
CA ASP A 8 -31.44 -20.91 -50.06
C ASP A 8 -31.47 -19.97 -48.83
N TYR A 9 -32.64 -19.38 -48.51
CA TYR A 9 -32.79 -18.54 -47.32
C TYR A 9 -32.72 -19.34 -46.00
N PHE A 10 -33.33 -20.52 -45.98
CA PHE A 10 -33.29 -21.41 -44.82
C PHE A 10 -31.90 -21.99 -44.62
N ASP A 11 -31.21 -22.38 -45.70
CA ASP A 11 -29.84 -22.87 -45.65
C ASP A 11 -28.89 -21.79 -45.12
N MET A 12 -29.01 -20.55 -45.59
CA MET A 12 -28.24 -19.42 -45.09
C MET A 12 -28.46 -19.21 -43.57
N LEU A 13 -29.70 -19.19 -43.07
CA LEU A 13 -29.99 -19.04 -41.65
C LEU A 13 -29.42 -20.21 -40.83
N GLN A 14 -29.53 -21.42 -41.36
CA GLN A 14 -29.00 -22.60 -40.68
C GLN A 14 -27.45 -22.53 -40.57
N GLU A 15 -26.79 -22.18 -41.68
CA GLU A 15 -25.33 -22.05 -41.69
C GLU A 15 -24.85 -20.98 -40.73
N GLU A 16 -25.49 -19.79 -40.67
CA GLU A 16 -25.16 -18.73 -39.71
C GLU A 16 -25.33 -19.19 -38.27
N LEU A 17 -26.41 -19.89 -37.92
CA LEU A 17 -26.63 -20.39 -36.57
C LEU A 17 -25.68 -21.53 -36.20
N CYS A 18 -25.37 -22.41 -37.14
CA CYS A 18 -24.42 -23.50 -36.96
C CYS A 18 -22.98 -22.95 -36.74
N SER A 19 -22.58 -21.94 -37.53
CA SER A 19 -21.25 -21.32 -37.42
C SER A 19 -21.00 -20.69 -36.05
N VAL A 20 -22.01 -20.13 -35.40
CA VAL A 20 -21.90 -19.61 -34.02
C VAL A 20 -21.65 -20.74 -33.02
N VAL A 21 -22.30 -21.88 -33.19
CA VAL A 21 -22.11 -23.08 -32.33
C VAL A 21 -20.69 -23.61 -32.50
N GLU A 22 -20.25 -23.77 -33.75
CA GLU A 22 -18.89 -24.26 -34.07
C GLU A 22 -17.80 -23.33 -33.63
N ALA A 23 -17.99 -21.99 -33.74
CA ALA A 23 -17.03 -20.96 -33.25
C ALA A 23 -16.83 -21.04 -31.75
N SER A 24 -17.78 -21.58 -30.99
CA SER A 24 -17.65 -21.81 -29.55
C SER A 24 -16.77 -23.03 -29.18
N GLY A 25 -16.33 -23.79 -30.20
CA GLY A 25 -15.62 -25.07 -30.05
C GLY A 25 -16.52 -26.27 -29.83
N ALA A 26 -17.84 -26.10 -29.89
CA ALA A 26 -18.80 -27.21 -29.75
C ALA A 26 -19.10 -27.85 -31.09
N SER A 27 -19.37 -29.19 -31.09
CA SER A 27 -19.85 -29.90 -32.25
C SER A 27 -21.38 -29.82 -32.33
N LEU A 28 -21.91 -29.76 -33.55
CA LEU A 28 -23.35 -29.75 -33.80
C LEU A 28 -24.00 -31.10 -33.44
N GLU A 29 -25.04 -31.10 -32.63
CA GLU A 29 -25.76 -32.27 -32.18
C GLU A 29 -27.27 -32.09 -32.44
N LYS A 30 -27.85 -32.88 -33.32
CA LYS A 30 -29.27 -32.77 -33.74
C LYS A 30 -30.28 -32.88 -32.59
N ALA A 31 -29.93 -33.60 -31.54
CA ALA A 31 -30.78 -33.81 -30.37
C ALA A 31 -30.70 -32.72 -29.29
N ARG A 32 -29.75 -31.81 -29.40
CA ARG A 32 -29.57 -30.71 -28.44
C ARG A 32 -30.19 -29.42 -28.98
N HIS A 33 -31.13 -28.88 -28.23
CA HIS A 33 -31.88 -27.68 -28.60
C HIS A 33 -31.40 -26.40 -27.85
N ASP A 34 -30.31 -26.48 -27.10
CA ASP A 34 -29.75 -25.38 -26.32
C ASP A 34 -28.33 -24.97 -26.79
N GLN A 35 -27.88 -25.51 -27.93
CA GLN A 35 -26.47 -25.32 -28.38
C GLN A 35 -26.16 -23.86 -28.68
N LEU A 36 -27.05 -23.16 -29.40
CA LEU A 36 -26.86 -21.76 -29.72
C LEU A 36 -26.77 -20.90 -28.46
N LEU A 37 -27.65 -21.10 -27.48
CA LEU A 37 -27.64 -20.38 -26.23
C LEU A 37 -26.35 -20.66 -25.44
N THR A 38 -25.86 -21.90 -25.46
CA THR A 38 -24.64 -22.34 -24.82
C THR A 38 -23.43 -21.69 -25.50
N ALA A 39 -23.37 -21.68 -26.82
CA ALA A 39 -22.33 -21.04 -27.63
C ALA A 39 -22.27 -19.53 -27.37
N LEU A 40 -23.40 -18.84 -27.40
CA LEU A 40 -23.47 -17.42 -27.11
C LEU A 40 -22.95 -17.08 -25.68
N ARG A 41 -23.26 -17.94 -24.70
CA ARG A 41 -22.76 -17.78 -23.34
C ARG A 41 -21.26 -18.02 -23.21
N ALA A 42 -20.67 -18.83 -24.06
CA ALA A 42 -19.24 -19.09 -24.12
C ALA A 42 -18.48 -17.97 -24.86
N LEU A 43 -19.03 -17.45 -25.95
CA LEU A 43 -18.42 -16.43 -26.80
C LEU A 43 -18.59 -15.01 -26.26
N LEU A 44 -19.65 -14.72 -25.48
CA LEU A 44 -19.95 -13.39 -24.97
C LEU A 44 -19.52 -13.24 -23.51
N LEU A 45 -19.25 -11.99 -23.11
CA LEU A 45 -18.94 -11.64 -21.73
C LEU A 45 -20.05 -12.07 -20.76
N SER A 46 -19.75 -12.99 -19.85
CA SER A 46 -20.70 -13.48 -18.86
C SER A 46 -20.85 -12.51 -17.69
N ARG A 47 -22.09 -12.16 -17.34
CA ARG A 47 -22.37 -11.38 -16.10
C ARG A 47 -22.04 -12.13 -14.82
N LYS A 48 -21.98 -13.47 -14.86
CA LYS A 48 -21.63 -14.32 -13.69
C LYS A 48 -20.12 -14.45 -13.49
N ASN A 49 -19.35 -14.34 -14.56
CA ASN A 49 -17.89 -14.40 -14.54
C ASN A 49 -17.34 -13.40 -15.58
N PRO A 50 -17.49 -12.09 -15.34
CA PRO A 50 -17.02 -11.09 -16.29
C PRO A 50 -15.50 -11.21 -16.47
N PHE A 51 -15.05 -11.20 -17.72
CA PHE A 51 -13.63 -11.34 -18.10
C PHE A 51 -12.96 -12.66 -17.66
N GLY A 52 -13.74 -13.70 -17.34
CA GLY A 52 -13.20 -15.00 -16.96
C GLY A 52 -12.45 -15.70 -18.09
N ASP A 53 -12.86 -15.47 -19.32
CA ASP A 53 -12.21 -15.86 -20.57
C ASP A 53 -10.78 -15.30 -20.66
N ILE A 54 -10.59 -14.02 -20.45
CA ILE A 54 -9.27 -13.35 -20.45
C ILE A 54 -8.29 -14.03 -19.47
N LYS A 55 -8.81 -14.44 -18.29
CA LYS A 55 -8.02 -15.17 -17.31
C LYS A 55 -7.70 -16.59 -17.76
N SER A 56 -8.68 -17.30 -18.32
CA SER A 56 -8.54 -18.68 -18.81
C SER A 56 -7.55 -18.77 -19.98
N ASP A 57 -7.60 -17.79 -20.87
CA ASP A 57 -6.75 -17.72 -22.06
C ASP A 57 -5.35 -17.17 -21.77
N GLY A 58 -5.08 -16.76 -20.52
CA GLY A 58 -3.78 -16.19 -20.13
C GLY A 58 -3.51 -14.79 -20.71
N THR A 59 -4.54 -14.10 -21.23
CA THR A 59 -4.41 -12.80 -21.92
C THR A 59 -4.61 -11.59 -21.01
N VAL A 60 -4.60 -11.76 -19.69
CA VAL A 60 -4.78 -10.68 -18.70
C VAL A 60 -3.80 -9.53 -18.94
N LYS A 61 -2.53 -9.83 -19.26
CA LYS A 61 -1.53 -8.80 -19.52
C LYS A 61 -1.92 -7.92 -20.70
N THR A 62 -2.28 -8.53 -21.81
CA THR A 62 -2.71 -7.83 -23.03
C THR A 62 -3.97 -7.00 -22.82
N ALA A 63 -4.93 -7.53 -22.04
CA ALA A 63 -6.13 -6.81 -21.70
C ALA A 63 -5.83 -5.53 -20.88
N LEU A 64 -4.93 -5.62 -19.90
CA LEU A 64 -4.48 -4.47 -19.12
C LEU A 64 -3.74 -3.44 -19.96
N GLU A 65 -2.91 -3.88 -20.89
CA GLU A 65 -2.21 -3.02 -21.86
C GLU A 65 -3.21 -2.28 -22.77
N ASN A 66 -4.19 -2.99 -23.32
CA ASN A 66 -5.25 -2.40 -24.16
C ASN A 66 -6.12 -1.37 -23.40
N LEU A 67 -6.30 -1.57 -22.10
CA LEU A 67 -6.99 -0.63 -21.21
C LEU A 67 -6.11 0.54 -20.77
N GLY A 68 -4.83 0.58 -21.15
CA GLY A 68 -3.87 1.59 -20.72
C GLY A 68 -3.50 1.52 -19.24
N LEU A 69 -3.74 0.37 -18.58
CA LEU A 69 -3.43 0.16 -17.17
C LEU A 69 -1.95 -0.21 -17.01
N GLY A 70 -1.21 0.66 -16.33
CA GLY A 70 0.22 0.48 -16.07
C GLY A 70 0.53 -0.60 -15.02
N GLU A 71 1.82 -0.76 -14.69
CA GLU A 71 2.30 -1.76 -13.71
C GLU A 71 1.65 -1.65 -12.32
N ALA A 72 1.22 -0.45 -11.91
CA ALA A 72 0.54 -0.27 -10.62
C ALA A 72 -0.74 -1.10 -10.50
N ALA A 73 -1.47 -1.29 -11.61
CA ALA A 73 -2.72 -2.07 -11.63
C ALA A 73 -2.51 -3.58 -11.39
N LYS A 74 -1.27 -4.05 -11.51
CA LYS A 74 -0.90 -5.46 -11.30
C LYS A 74 -0.35 -5.73 -9.90
N ARG A 75 -0.16 -4.68 -9.08
CA ARG A 75 0.44 -4.79 -7.77
C ARG A 75 -0.64 -4.96 -6.69
N ASN A 76 -0.38 -5.85 -5.76
CA ASN A 76 -1.19 -5.96 -4.55
C ASN A 76 -0.90 -4.81 -3.60
N VAL A 77 -1.83 -4.53 -2.71
CA VAL A 77 -1.63 -3.62 -1.58
C VAL A 77 -0.94 -4.37 -0.44
N GLY A 78 0.08 -3.74 0.17
CA GLY A 78 0.83 -4.32 1.28
C GLY A 78 2.20 -3.66 1.46
N THR A 79 3.07 -4.26 2.26
CA THR A 79 4.42 -3.75 2.57
C THR A 79 5.56 -4.64 2.06
N GLY A 80 5.24 -5.69 1.30
CA GLY A 80 6.22 -6.58 0.68
C GLY A 80 6.80 -6.02 -0.62
N GLU A 81 7.71 -6.78 -1.18
CA GLU A 81 8.33 -6.43 -2.47
C GLU A 81 7.27 -6.32 -3.57
N ASN A 82 7.37 -5.29 -4.40
CA ASN A 82 6.45 -4.97 -5.50
C ASN A 82 4.98 -4.74 -5.09
N GLN A 83 4.71 -4.45 -3.81
CA GLN A 83 3.39 -4.04 -3.32
C GLN A 83 3.27 -2.52 -3.21
N ILE A 84 2.03 -2.03 -3.23
CA ILE A 84 1.71 -0.62 -3.02
C ILE A 84 1.27 -0.46 -1.57
N PRO A 85 2.00 0.31 -0.73
CA PRO A 85 1.58 0.54 0.64
C PRO A 85 0.32 1.43 0.67
N ASP A 86 -0.65 1.05 1.49
CA ASP A 86 -1.77 1.90 1.86
C ASP A 86 -1.52 2.58 3.22
N MET A 87 -2.52 3.31 3.71
CA MET A 87 -2.39 4.03 4.99
C MET A 87 -2.17 3.11 6.19
N SER A 88 -2.53 1.83 6.12
CA SER A 88 -2.27 0.87 7.20
C SER A 88 -0.79 0.55 7.35
N ALA A 89 -0.01 0.79 6.30
CA ALA A 89 1.44 0.63 6.29
C ALA A 89 2.20 1.77 7.02
N PHE A 90 1.48 2.83 7.42
CA PHE A 90 2.02 4.01 8.10
C PHE A 90 1.37 4.22 9.47
N PRO A 91 1.53 3.29 10.43
CA PRO A 91 0.99 3.49 11.78
C PRO A 91 1.47 4.82 12.36
N SER A 92 0.58 5.55 13.02
CA SER A 92 0.91 6.84 13.59
C SER A 92 0.12 7.13 14.86
N GLY A 93 0.67 8.00 15.70
CA GLY A 93 0.04 8.53 16.89
C GLY A 93 0.27 10.03 17.00
N LYS A 94 -0.10 10.63 18.13
CA LYS A 94 -0.01 12.08 18.33
C LYS A 94 1.41 12.65 18.07
N ASN A 95 2.42 11.91 18.51
CA ASN A 95 3.81 12.40 18.54
C ASN A 95 4.78 11.43 17.84
N TRP A 96 4.30 10.56 16.99
CA TRP A 96 5.13 9.60 16.27
C TRP A 96 4.43 9.11 15.00
N PHE A 97 5.23 8.63 14.07
CA PHE A 97 4.78 7.86 12.92
C PHE A 97 5.83 6.82 12.52
N GLN A 98 5.36 5.75 11.88
CA GLN A 98 6.21 4.66 11.40
C GLN A 98 6.17 4.60 9.88
N LEU A 99 7.33 4.34 9.29
CA LEU A 99 7.47 4.07 7.86
C LEU A 99 7.27 2.57 7.58
N PRO A 100 6.87 2.17 6.36
CA PRO A 100 6.79 0.76 5.96
C PRO A 100 8.10 -0.01 6.15
N SER A 101 9.24 0.66 6.15
CA SER A 101 10.55 0.09 6.45
C SER A 101 10.77 -0.30 7.92
N GLY A 102 9.77 -0.03 8.80
CA GLY A 102 9.85 -0.27 10.24
C GLY A 102 10.53 0.85 11.05
N HIS A 103 11.04 1.89 10.39
CA HIS A 103 11.59 3.05 11.10
C HIS A 103 10.47 3.88 11.71
N ILE A 104 10.70 4.32 12.95
CA ILE A 104 9.79 5.18 13.72
C ILE A 104 10.43 6.53 13.89
N VAL A 105 9.68 7.59 13.59
CA VAL A 105 10.04 8.98 13.88
C VAL A 105 9.17 9.46 15.03
N GLN A 106 9.79 10.01 16.07
CA GLN A 106 9.10 10.50 17.27
C GLN A 106 9.47 11.95 17.52
N MET A 107 8.50 12.75 17.96
CA MET A 107 8.65 14.18 18.24
C MET A 107 8.05 14.48 19.61
N PHE A 108 8.83 15.09 20.51
CA PHE A 108 8.36 15.41 21.84
C PHE A 108 9.17 16.55 22.44
N SER A 109 8.69 17.10 23.54
CA SER A 109 9.40 18.11 24.31
C SER A 109 9.77 17.56 25.67
N MET A 110 10.91 17.98 26.20
CA MET A 110 11.30 17.72 27.57
C MET A 110 12.08 18.94 28.10
N ASN A 111 12.14 19.07 29.42
CA ASN A 111 12.99 20.03 30.05
C ASN A 111 14.31 19.37 30.44
N VAL A 112 15.43 20.09 30.25
CA VAL A 112 16.77 19.61 30.53
C VAL A 112 17.43 20.53 31.57
N TYR A 113 18.01 19.94 32.59
CA TYR A 113 18.79 20.71 33.59
C TYR A 113 20.14 21.14 33.03
N GLY A 114 20.43 22.42 33.18
CA GLY A 114 21.77 22.95 32.88
C GLY A 114 22.82 22.44 33.86
N ALA A 115 24.02 22.17 33.33
CA ALA A 115 25.22 21.74 34.09
C ALA A 115 25.04 20.44 34.94
N ASP A 116 24.02 19.61 34.65
CA ASP A 116 23.86 18.32 35.31
C ASP A 116 24.95 17.34 34.83
N THR A 117 25.73 16.80 35.79
CA THR A 117 26.78 15.83 35.47
C THR A 117 26.27 14.51 34.92
N ASN A 118 25.05 14.12 35.31
CA ASN A 118 24.44 12.87 34.91
C ASN A 118 23.56 13.03 33.65
N GLY A 119 23.23 14.27 33.29
CA GLY A 119 22.27 14.58 32.23
C GLY A 119 20.81 14.35 32.66
N THR A 120 19.90 14.86 31.88
CA THR A 120 18.45 14.73 32.11
C THR A 120 17.86 13.68 31.17
N THR A 121 17.13 12.74 31.74
CA THR A 121 16.47 11.65 31.00
C THR A 121 15.01 11.95 30.75
N GLY A 122 14.57 11.81 29.49
CA GLY A 122 13.19 11.91 29.07
C GLY A 122 12.73 10.64 28.34
N ASN A 123 11.48 10.29 28.49
CA ASN A 123 10.91 9.11 27.83
C ASN A 123 10.48 9.41 26.40
N PHE A 124 10.72 8.47 25.50
CA PHE A 124 10.14 8.51 24.17
C PHE A 124 8.61 8.34 24.24
N PRO A 125 7.84 8.93 23.31
CA PRO A 125 6.38 8.72 23.21
C PRO A 125 5.99 7.25 23.15
N ILE A 126 6.77 6.44 22.42
CA ILE A 126 6.66 4.97 22.37
C ILE A 126 8.06 4.35 22.42
N ALA A 127 8.15 3.11 22.86
CA ALA A 127 9.42 2.37 22.84
C ALA A 127 9.84 2.03 21.41
N PHE A 128 11.10 2.24 21.06
CA PHE A 128 11.67 1.72 19.82
C PHE A 128 11.79 0.18 19.90
N PRO A 129 11.49 -0.57 18.85
CA PRO A 129 11.65 -2.03 18.83
C PRO A 129 13.08 -2.48 19.13
N SER A 130 14.08 -1.87 18.50
CA SER A 130 15.49 -2.20 18.67
C SER A 130 16.26 -1.12 19.40
N GLY A 131 16.03 0.16 19.09
CA GLY A 131 16.70 1.30 19.73
C GLY A 131 16.63 2.58 18.92
N ALA A 132 17.05 3.67 19.52
CA ALA A 132 17.21 4.94 18.83
C ALA A 132 18.46 4.91 17.94
N LEU A 133 18.33 5.34 16.71
CA LEU A 133 19.41 5.46 15.72
C LEU A 133 19.99 6.87 15.68
N ALA A 134 19.12 7.88 15.84
CA ALA A 134 19.52 9.28 15.86
C ALA A 134 18.56 10.08 16.75
N VAL A 135 19.12 11.09 17.40
CA VAL A 135 18.38 12.06 18.20
C VAL A 135 18.89 13.45 17.88
N SER A 136 17.98 14.37 17.57
CA SER A 136 18.24 15.79 17.42
C SER A 136 17.46 16.56 18.45
N ALA A 137 18.09 17.54 19.08
CA ALA A 137 17.47 18.40 20.08
C ALA A 137 17.67 19.87 19.72
N LEU A 138 16.61 20.65 19.88
CA LEU A 138 16.61 22.10 19.67
C LEU A 138 16.11 22.77 20.96
N TRP A 139 16.68 23.92 21.29
CA TRP A 139 16.16 24.75 22.36
C TRP A 139 14.80 25.35 21.95
N SER A 140 13.83 25.20 22.81
CA SER A 140 12.50 25.83 22.69
C SER A 140 12.21 26.86 23.78
N ASP A 141 13.20 27.18 24.57
CA ASP A 141 13.11 28.13 25.68
C ASP A 141 13.57 29.53 25.25
N GLY A 142 12.63 30.47 25.16
CA GLY A 142 12.90 31.86 24.78
C GLY A 142 13.64 32.71 25.83
N THR A 143 13.90 32.17 27.03
CA THR A 143 14.64 32.86 28.09
C THR A 143 16.15 32.66 27.97
N LEU A 144 16.61 31.75 27.11
CA LEU A 144 18.02 31.52 26.86
C LEU A 144 18.64 32.68 26.10
N THR A 145 19.60 33.34 26.70
CA THR A 145 20.40 34.43 26.06
C THR A 145 21.57 33.89 25.25
N ALA A 146 22.02 32.67 25.58
CA ALA A 146 23.01 31.92 24.82
C ALA A 146 22.64 30.46 24.79
N ALA A 147 22.69 29.82 23.62
CA ALA A 147 22.34 28.44 23.45
C ALA A 147 23.49 27.49 23.88
N PRO A 148 23.37 26.81 25.04
CA PRO A 148 24.35 25.80 25.43
C PRO A 148 24.36 24.62 24.43
N THR A 149 25.45 23.91 24.34
CA THR A 149 25.56 22.72 23.48
C THR A 149 24.97 21.52 24.16
N PHE A 150 24.25 20.69 23.36
CA PHE A 150 23.78 19.39 23.80
C PHE A 150 24.82 18.30 23.60
N LYS A 151 24.82 17.34 24.50
CA LYS A 151 25.54 16.09 24.36
C LYS A 151 24.56 14.92 24.60
N LEU A 152 24.45 14.04 23.63
CA LEU A 152 23.75 12.80 23.82
C LEU A 152 24.57 11.83 24.68
N MET A 153 23.96 11.31 25.73
CA MET A 153 24.56 10.30 26.61
C MET A 153 24.17 8.90 26.07
N GLY A 154 24.91 8.44 25.07
CA GLY A 154 24.57 7.23 24.33
C GLY A 154 24.47 5.97 25.20
N TYR A 155 25.28 5.84 26.23
CA TYR A 155 25.28 4.69 27.15
C TYR A 155 24.06 4.64 28.10
N THR A 156 23.36 5.77 28.29
CA THR A 156 22.13 5.86 29.10
C THR A 156 20.86 6.06 28.24
N THR A 157 21.03 6.25 26.94
CA THR A 157 19.94 6.28 25.99
C THR A 157 19.51 4.85 25.68
N THR A 158 18.25 4.55 25.90
CA THR A 158 17.67 3.21 25.80
C THR A 158 16.64 3.12 24.67
N ARG A 159 15.91 2.00 24.59
CA ARG A 159 14.76 1.87 23.69
C ARG A 159 13.58 2.76 24.09
N THR A 160 13.49 3.14 25.36
CA THR A 160 12.35 3.87 25.93
C THR A 160 12.66 5.29 26.36
N SER A 161 13.93 5.68 26.41
CA SER A 161 14.35 6.97 26.95
C SER A 161 15.60 7.52 26.29
N VAL A 162 15.74 8.82 26.30
CA VAL A 162 16.92 9.54 25.89
C VAL A 162 17.50 10.34 27.07
N THR A 163 18.81 10.36 27.19
CA THR A 163 19.49 11.21 28.18
C THR A 163 20.31 12.28 27.46
N LEU A 164 19.99 13.54 27.73
CA LEU A 164 20.69 14.70 27.20
C LEU A 164 21.46 15.42 28.32
N LYS A 165 22.72 15.78 28.05
CA LYS A 165 23.54 16.60 28.89
C LYS A 165 23.75 17.94 28.23
N VAL A 166 23.75 19.00 29.03
CA VAL A 166 23.96 20.36 28.60
C VAL A 166 25.27 20.87 29.17
N SER A 167 26.03 21.62 28.39
CA SER A 167 27.41 22.05 28.79
C SER A 167 27.44 23.07 29.89
N THR A 168 26.45 23.95 29.98
CA THR A 168 26.41 25.09 30.91
C THR A 168 25.01 25.47 31.30
N GLY A 169 24.86 26.25 32.34
CA GLY A 169 23.56 26.79 32.80
C GLY A 169 23.19 26.26 34.18
N ASN A 170 22.32 26.99 34.89
CA ASN A 170 21.84 26.66 36.24
C ASN A 170 20.31 26.51 36.33
N GLY A 171 19.66 26.35 35.19
CA GLY A 171 18.21 26.33 35.11
C GLY A 171 17.68 25.08 34.45
N LEU A 172 16.35 25.03 34.37
CA LEU A 172 15.60 24.04 33.66
C LEU A 172 15.14 24.67 32.37
N TYR A 173 15.53 24.12 31.22
CA TYR A 173 15.30 24.71 29.92
C TYR A 173 14.49 23.78 29.03
N GLY A 174 13.51 24.35 28.33
CA GLY A 174 12.65 23.61 27.39
C GLY A 174 13.40 23.22 26.11
N THR A 175 13.19 21.99 25.67
CA THR A 175 13.74 21.46 24.42
C THR A 175 12.68 20.76 23.57
N MET A 176 12.83 20.83 22.25
CA MET A 176 12.12 19.98 21.29
C MET A 176 13.07 18.91 20.76
N ILE A 177 12.59 17.70 20.68
CA ILE A 177 13.39 16.54 20.30
C ILE A 177 12.72 15.82 19.12
N ILE A 178 13.53 15.45 18.15
CA ILE A 178 13.18 14.50 17.10
C ILE A 178 14.11 13.30 17.27
N ALA A 179 13.52 12.11 17.39
CA ALA A 179 14.21 10.85 17.48
C ALA A 179 13.80 9.90 16.38
N ILE A 180 14.76 9.21 15.80
CA ILE A 180 14.54 8.18 14.78
C ILE A 180 15.14 6.87 15.30
N GLY A 181 14.39 5.78 15.14
CA GLY A 181 14.82 4.45 15.54
C GLY A 181 13.99 3.35 14.88
N ARG A 182 14.25 2.13 15.28
CA ARG A 182 13.49 0.96 14.86
C ARG A 182 13.60 -0.17 15.88
#